data_1b2b468089398992c18655c6e5a19648
#
_entry.id   1b2b468089398992c18655c6e5a19648
#
_cell.length_a   1.000
_cell.length_b   1.000
_cell.length_c   1.000
_cell.angle_alpha   90.00
_cell.angle_beta   90.00
_cell.angle_gamma   90.00
#
_symmetry.space_group_name_H-M   'P 1'
#
loop_
_entity.id
_entity.type
_entity.pdbx_description
1 polymer ?
#
loop_
_entity_poly.entity_id
_entity_poly.type
_entity_poly.pdbx_seq_one_letter_code
_entity_poly.pdbx_strand_id
1 'polypeptide(L)'
;AIIGIGINISKYPKNNKIQFPATSLSDERIFVEKDFILKLFIKNFFKNYLYWKKNGFAKIKRKWLFNLYKEKNKIIVKSNNQIYKGIFVNLSNDGNLKLLINKKIKIFSFGNQLV
;
A
#
# COMPACT_ATOMS: atom_id res chain seq x y z
N ALA A 1 7.11 3.32 -17.75
CA ALA A 1 5.96 3.10 -16.85
C ALA A 1 5.43 4.47 -16.41
N ILE A 2 4.12 4.59 -16.28
CA ILE A 2 3.45 5.78 -15.71
C ILE A 2 3.02 5.39 -14.28
N ILE A 3 3.38 6.22 -13.31
CA ILE A 3 3.04 6.00 -11.89
C ILE A 3 2.16 7.15 -11.43
N GLY A 4 0.94 6.85 -10.99
CA GLY A 4 0.02 7.80 -10.40
C GLY A 4 -0.01 7.65 -8.87
N ILE A 5 0.03 8.80 -8.16
CA ILE A 5 -0.05 8.84 -6.70
C ILE A 5 -1.05 9.91 -6.29
N GLY A 6 -1.96 9.56 -5.37
CA GLY A 6 -2.89 10.48 -4.75
C GLY A 6 -2.55 10.69 -3.28
N ILE A 7 -2.42 11.97 -2.86
CA ILE A 7 -2.23 12.35 -1.46
C ILE A 7 -3.25 13.44 -1.12
N ASN A 8 -4.00 13.25 -0.05
CA ASN A 8 -4.90 14.24 0.49
C ASN A 8 -4.07 15.30 1.25
N ILE A 9 -3.86 16.46 0.66
CA ILE A 9 -3.05 17.53 1.27
C ILE A 9 -3.93 18.39 2.19
N SER A 10 -4.88 19.13 1.62
CA SER A 10 -5.72 20.09 2.35
C SER A 10 -7.11 19.55 2.65
N LYS A 11 -7.62 18.66 1.83
CA LYS A 11 -8.98 18.11 1.92
C LYS A 11 -8.97 16.63 1.63
N TYR A 12 -9.94 15.91 2.16
CA TYR A 12 -10.18 14.51 1.85
C TYR A 12 -11.69 14.27 1.62
N PRO A 13 -12.07 13.19 0.95
CA PRO A 13 -13.48 12.87 0.77
C PRO A 13 -14.14 12.56 2.12
N LYS A 14 -15.16 13.33 2.50
CA LYS A 14 -15.96 13.13 3.74
C LYS A 14 -17.22 12.27 3.48
N ASN A 15 -17.14 11.36 2.53
CA ASN A 15 -18.30 10.61 2.09
C ASN A 15 -18.46 9.32 2.91
N ASN A 16 -19.66 9.05 3.44
CA ASN A 16 -19.98 7.81 4.16
C ASN A 16 -19.86 6.53 3.30
N LYS A 17 -19.64 6.68 1.99
CA LYS A 17 -19.38 5.58 1.05
C LYS A 17 -17.90 5.17 1.00
N ILE A 18 -17.00 5.87 1.72
CA ILE A 18 -15.59 5.50 1.76
C ILE A 18 -15.45 4.33 2.72
N GLN A 19 -14.91 3.25 2.20
CA GLN A 19 -14.74 2.00 2.94
C GLN A 19 -13.75 2.11 4.10
N PHE A 20 -12.80 3.02 4.01
CA PHE A 20 -11.81 3.29 5.05
C PHE A 20 -11.85 4.76 5.46
N PRO A 21 -11.65 5.06 6.77
CA PRO A 21 -11.51 6.45 7.20
C PRO A 21 -10.41 7.14 6.41
N ALA A 22 -10.69 8.33 5.90
CA ALA A 22 -9.72 9.14 5.20
C ALA A 22 -9.38 10.38 6.03
N THR A 23 -8.15 10.86 5.90
CA THR A 23 -7.68 12.11 6.48
C THR A 23 -6.90 12.92 5.45
N SER A 24 -6.48 14.12 5.80
CA SER A 24 -5.58 14.96 5.01
C SER A 24 -4.37 15.35 5.85
N LEU A 25 -3.29 15.81 5.21
CA LEU A 25 -2.12 16.31 5.91
C LEU A 25 -2.49 17.51 6.80
N SER A 26 -3.39 18.39 6.32
CA SER A 26 -3.86 19.54 7.10
C SER A 26 -4.60 19.14 8.37
N ASP A 27 -5.45 18.08 8.33
CA ASP A 27 -6.14 17.58 9.51
C ASP A 27 -5.18 16.93 10.51
N GLU A 28 -4.09 16.35 10.02
CA GLU A 28 -2.98 15.83 10.84
C GLU A 28 -2.00 16.94 11.28
N ARG A 29 -2.37 18.22 11.09
CA ARG A 29 -1.57 19.41 11.43
C ARG A 29 -0.22 19.49 10.70
N ILE A 30 -0.14 18.90 9.51
CA ILE A 30 1.03 18.94 8.63
C ILE A 30 0.71 19.92 7.49
N PHE A 31 1.30 21.10 7.53
CA PHE A 31 1.10 22.16 6.55
C PHE A 31 2.29 22.22 5.59
N VAL A 32 2.12 21.74 4.39
CA VAL A 32 3.17 21.64 3.37
C VAL A 32 2.65 21.99 2.00
N GLU A 33 3.51 22.59 1.19
CA GLU A 33 3.24 22.90 -0.20
C GLU A 33 3.25 21.65 -1.08
N LYS A 34 2.35 21.62 -2.09
CA LYS A 34 2.24 20.52 -3.05
C LYS A 34 3.57 20.21 -3.73
N ASP A 35 4.31 21.25 -4.15
CA ASP A 35 5.59 21.10 -4.85
C ASP A 35 6.67 20.51 -3.94
N PHE A 36 6.63 20.83 -2.64
CA PHE A 36 7.54 20.22 -1.69
C PHE A 36 7.28 18.71 -1.57
N ILE A 37 6.01 18.30 -1.49
CA ILE A 37 5.64 16.87 -1.44
C ILE A 37 6.09 16.16 -2.71
N LEU A 38 5.86 16.76 -3.88
CA LEU A 38 6.27 16.19 -5.17
C LEU A 38 7.79 15.99 -5.23
N LYS A 39 8.57 17.00 -4.86
CA LYS A 39 10.04 16.91 -4.81
C LYS A 39 10.51 15.81 -3.85
N LEU A 40 9.91 15.75 -2.65
CA LEU A 40 10.22 14.74 -1.64
C LEU A 40 9.90 13.33 -2.13
N PHE A 41 8.73 13.17 -2.79
CA PHE A 41 8.33 11.91 -3.39
C PHE A 41 9.33 11.46 -4.47
N ILE A 42 9.64 12.31 -5.44
CA ILE A 42 10.57 12.00 -6.54
C ILE A 42 11.93 11.57 -5.97
N LYS A 43 12.48 12.35 -5.03
CA LYS A 43 13.76 12.03 -4.37
C LYS A 43 13.75 10.63 -3.72
N ASN A 44 12.70 10.34 -2.93
CA ASN A 44 12.60 9.07 -2.23
C ASN A 44 12.29 7.90 -3.18
N PHE A 45 11.50 8.13 -4.21
CA PHE A 45 11.22 7.13 -5.24
C PHE A 45 12.51 6.68 -5.93
N PHE A 46 13.30 7.61 -6.46
CA PHE A 46 14.56 7.28 -7.13
C PHE A 46 15.57 6.62 -6.19
N LYS A 47 15.68 7.09 -4.95
CA LYS A 47 16.52 6.44 -3.92
C LYS A 47 16.13 4.98 -3.71
N ASN A 48 14.84 4.70 -3.56
CA ASN A 48 14.36 3.32 -3.36
C ASN A 48 14.47 2.48 -4.64
N TYR A 49 14.26 3.06 -5.81
CA TYR A 49 14.42 2.39 -7.10
C TYR A 49 15.87 1.95 -7.33
N LEU A 50 16.84 2.83 -7.12
CA LEU A 50 18.27 2.50 -7.22
C LEU A 50 18.68 1.46 -6.17
N TYR A 51 18.15 1.58 -4.96
CA TYR A 51 18.38 0.60 -3.92
C TYR A 51 17.83 -0.78 -4.31
N TRP A 52 16.64 -0.83 -4.90
CA TRP A 52 16.06 -2.06 -5.43
C TRP A 52 16.92 -2.67 -6.55
N LYS A 53 17.31 -1.87 -7.52
CA LYS A 53 18.17 -2.35 -8.62
C LYS A 53 19.48 -2.97 -8.09
N LYS A 54 20.07 -2.38 -7.08
CA LYS A 54 21.34 -2.85 -6.49
C LYS A 54 21.16 -4.09 -5.60
N ASN A 55 20.10 -4.14 -4.81
CA ASN A 55 19.96 -5.12 -3.70
C ASN A 55 18.85 -6.15 -3.92
N GLY A 56 18.09 -6.04 -5.01
CA GLY A 56 16.96 -6.93 -5.31
C GLY A 56 15.70 -6.64 -4.48
N PHE A 57 14.62 -7.32 -4.84
CA PHE A 57 13.29 -7.11 -4.25
C PHE A 57 13.22 -7.49 -2.75
N ALA A 58 13.96 -8.51 -2.32
CA ALA A 58 13.91 -8.97 -0.93
C ALA A 58 14.21 -7.86 0.11
N LYS A 59 15.11 -6.93 -0.21
CA LYS A 59 15.43 -5.79 0.65
C LYS A 59 14.30 -4.75 0.71
N ILE A 60 13.66 -4.45 -0.44
CA ILE A 60 12.49 -3.57 -0.52
C ILE A 60 11.30 -4.19 0.21
N LYS A 61 11.05 -5.48 -0.02
CA LYS A 61 10.00 -6.24 0.68
C LYS A 61 10.15 -6.14 2.20
N ARG A 62 11.37 -6.32 2.74
CA ARG A 62 11.63 -6.21 4.18
C ARG A 62 11.29 -4.82 4.71
N LYS A 63 11.70 -3.77 3.99
CA LYS A 63 11.40 -2.38 4.34
C LYS A 63 9.90 -2.09 4.29
N TRP A 64 9.19 -2.61 3.30
CA TRP A 64 7.76 -2.47 3.18
C TRP A 64 7.03 -3.18 4.32
N LEU A 65 7.41 -4.42 4.64
CA LEU A 65 6.83 -5.19 5.75
C LEU A 65 7.05 -4.53 7.12
N PHE A 66 8.18 -3.85 7.30
CA PHE A 66 8.47 -3.10 8.53
C PHE A 66 7.50 -1.92 8.73
N ASN A 67 7.10 -1.26 7.64
CA ASN A 67 6.17 -0.12 7.66
C ASN A 67 4.69 -0.53 7.51
N LEU A 68 4.42 -1.83 7.39
CA LEU A 68 3.06 -2.31 7.26
C LEU A 68 2.29 -2.03 8.56
N TYR A 69 1.11 -1.42 8.42
CA TYR A 69 0.19 -1.24 9.53
C TYR A 69 -0.28 -2.60 10.08
N LYS A 70 0.04 -2.88 11.33
CA LYS A 70 -0.12 -4.22 11.93
C LYS A 70 -1.47 -4.43 12.63
N GLU A 71 -2.35 -3.45 12.66
CA GLU A 71 -3.65 -3.65 13.26
C GLU A 71 -4.50 -4.64 12.45
N LYS A 72 -4.70 -5.79 13.07
CA LYS A 72 -5.55 -6.87 12.57
C LYS A 72 -5.05 -7.42 11.22
N ASN A 73 -4.23 -8.40 11.27
CA ASN A 73 -3.76 -9.20 10.12
C ASN A 73 -4.88 -9.71 9.17
N LYS A 74 -6.12 -9.27 9.36
CA LYS A 74 -7.27 -9.62 8.53
C LYS A 74 -7.35 -8.66 7.35
N ILE A 75 -7.25 -9.21 6.15
CA ILE A 75 -7.35 -8.47 4.89
C ILE A 75 -8.50 -9.05 4.08
N ILE A 76 -9.25 -8.15 3.44
CA ILE A 76 -10.29 -8.50 2.49
C ILE A 76 -9.78 -8.18 1.09
N VAL A 77 -9.83 -9.14 0.18
CA VAL A 77 -9.41 -8.98 -1.21
C VAL A 77 -10.58 -9.31 -2.13
N LYS A 78 -10.87 -8.43 -3.06
CA LYS A 78 -11.79 -8.70 -4.17
C LYS A 78 -10.96 -9.16 -5.38
N SER A 79 -11.24 -10.35 -5.87
CA SER A 79 -10.59 -10.93 -7.03
C SER A 79 -11.61 -11.69 -7.87
N ASN A 80 -11.66 -11.45 -9.17
CA ASN A 80 -12.60 -12.09 -10.12
C ASN A 80 -14.05 -12.08 -9.61
N ASN A 81 -14.54 -10.93 -9.16
CA ASN A 81 -15.86 -10.71 -8.56
C ASN A 81 -16.15 -11.51 -7.28
N GLN A 82 -15.15 -12.16 -6.70
CA GLN A 82 -15.25 -12.86 -5.42
C GLN A 82 -14.53 -12.09 -4.32
N ILE A 83 -15.08 -12.15 -3.11
CA ILE A 83 -14.49 -11.54 -1.91
C ILE A 83 -13.83 -12.63 -1.09
N TYR A 84 -12.55 -12.43 -0.79
CA TYR A 84 -11.74 -13.30 0.04
C TYR A 84 -11.38 -12.59 1.34
N LYS A 85 -11.68 -13.22 2.46
CA LYS A 85 -11.29 -12.75 3.80
C LYS A 85 -10.19 -13.67 4.32
N GLY A 86 -9.05 -13.12 4.66
CA GLY A 86 -7.90 -13.92 5.13
C GLY A 86 -6.99 -13.17 6.07
N ILE A 87 -6.03 -13.88 6.62
CA ILE A 87 -4.99 -13.30 7.47
C ILE A 87 -3.76 -13.06 6.59
N PHE A 88 -3.21 -11.85 6.65
CA PHE A 88 -1.97 -11.53 5.95
C PHE A 88 -0.81 -12.38 6.51
N VAL A 89 -0.12 -13.08 5.62
CA VAL A 89 1.05 -13.90 5.97
C VAL A 89 2.34 -13.20 5.54
N ASN A 90 2.44 -12.85 4.26
CA ASN A 90 3.64 -12.26 3.67
C ASN A 90 3.38 -11.82 2.22
N LEU A 91 4.41 -11.30 1.56
CA LEU A 91 4.47 -11.19 0.11
C LEU A 91 5.27 -12.37 -0.48
N SER A 92 4.97 -12.76 -1.72
CA SER A 92 5.83 -13.66 -2.50
C SER A 92 7.16 -12.97 -2.87
N ASN A 93 8.04 -13.69 -3.56
CA ASN A 93 9.26 -13.09 -4.08
C ASN A 93 9.00 -12.11 -5.23
N ASP A 94 7.85 -12.25 -5.90
CA ASP A 94 7.39 -11.39 -6.99
C ASP A 94 6.46 -10.27 -6.52
N GLY A 95 6.32 -10.10 -5.18
CA GLY A 95 5.47 -9.05 -4.60
C GLY A 95 3.98 -9.37 -4.48
N ASN A 96 3.56 -10.58 -4.81
CA ASN A 96 2.16 -11.00 -4.68
C ASN A 96 1.76 -11.17 -3.21
N LEU A 97 0.51 -10.83 -2.89
CA LEU A 97 -0.04 -10.93 -1.54
C LEU A 97 -0.31 -12.39 -1.17
N LYS A 98 0.15 -12.82 0.00
CA LYS A 98 -0.13 -14.15 0.56
C LYS A 98 -1.08 -14.03 1.76
N LEU A 99 -2.26 -14.63 1.64
CA LEU A 99 -3.25 -14.70 2.71
C LEU A 99 -3.47 -16.15 3.15
N LEU A 100 -3.63 -16.34 4.46
CA LEU A 100 -4.12 -17.58 5.03
C LEU A 100 -5.66 -17.54 5.05
N ILE A 101 -6.30 -18.45 4.30
CA ILE A 101 -7.74 -18.59 4.16
C ILE A 101 -8.08 -20.06 4.38
N ASN A 102 -8.95 -20.35 5.34
CA ASN A 102 -9.36 -21.73 5.65
C ASN A 102 -8.16 -22.69 5.80
N LYS A 103 -7.16 -22.28 6.58
CA LYS A 103 -5.92 -23.04 6.84
C LYS A 103 -5.03 -23.29 5.61
N LYS A 104 -5.33 -22.66 4.46
CA LYS A 104 -4.53 -22.74 3.21
C LYS A 104 -4.00 -21.38 2.83
N ILE A 105 -2.79 -21.33 2.25
CA ILE A 105 -2.23 -20.09 1.70
C ILE A 105 -2.77 -19.88 0.30
N LYS A 106 -3.42 -18.73 0.09
CA LYS A 106 -3.81 -18.25 -1.22
C LYS A 106 -2.96 -17.06 -1.64
N ILE A 107 -2.54 -17.01 -2.90
CA ILE A 107 -1.71 -15.95 -3.48
C ILE A 107 -2.57 -15.11 -4.39
N PHE A 108 -2.50 -13.78 -4.21
CA PHE A 108 -3.22 -12.79 -5.01
C PHE A 108 -2.21 -11.94 -5.77
N SER A 109 -2.23 -12.04 -7.09
CA SER A 109 -1.39 -11.27 -7.99
C SER A 109 -2.00 -9.90 -8.29
N PHE A 110 -1.33 -9.13 -9.13
CA PHE A 110 -1.74 -7.81 -9.61
C PHE A 110 -3.17 -7.80 -10.19
N GLY A 111 -3.89 -6.69 -10.00
CA GLY A 111 -5.27 -6.52 -10.49
C GLY A 111 -6.36 -6.85 -9.46
N ASN A 112 -6.00 -7.35 -8.29
CA ASN A 112 -6.94 -7.55 -7.19
C ASN A 112 -7.09 -6.28 -6.35
N GLN A 113 -8.30 -5.96 -5.92
CA GLN A 113 -8.58 -4.82 -5.06
C GLN A 113 -8.59 -5.25 -3.59
N LEU A 114 -7.89 -4.51 -2.74
CA LEU A 114 -8.09 -4.55 -1.29
C LEU A 114 -9.43 -3.86 -0.97
N VAL A 115 -10.24 -4.49 -0.16
CA VAL A 115 -11.59 -4.04 0.17
C VAL A 115 -11.77 -4.04 1.68
#